data_fcbc11959838cbfa4bec926a59a8c81c
#
_entry.id   fcbc11959838cbfa4bec926a59a8c81c
#
_cell.length_a   1.000
_cell.length_b   1.000
_cell.length_c   1.000
_cell.angle_alpha   90.00
_cell.angle_beta   90.00
_cell.angle_gamma   90.00
#
_symmetry.space_group_name_H-M   'P 1'
#
loop_
_entity.id
_entity.type
_entity.pdbx_description
1 polymer ?
#
loop_
_entity_poly.entity_id
_entity_poly.type
_entity_poly.pdbx_seq_one_letter_code
_entity_poly.pdbx_strand_id
1 'polypeptide(L)'
;MAGTLLVTACQPTGKTGDVIGKQPVKVENGIMTTEVLMAFGRVSGPVVSPDKSKILYGVSYENLEQNKSNRELFVMDIDGQNKKQITCTPESEGNAVWIDGGKQIAYLSGKSGDSQLWIMNADGSNARQISYHEKGVHGFLFSPDEKHI
;
A
#
# COMPACT_ATOMS: atom_id res chain seq x y z
N MET A 1 0.62 31.61 14.67
CA MET A 1 0.50 31.25 13.24
C MET A 1 0.39 29.75 13.15
N ALA A 2 -0.81 29.22 12.88
CA ALA A 2 -1.05 27.79 12.81
C ALA A 2 -0.66 27.34 11.38
N GLY A 3 0.42 26.59 11.26
CA GLY A 3 0.83 25.96 10.01
C GLY A 3 -0.12 24.82 9.70
N THR A 4 -0.98 24.97 8.69
CA THR A 4 -1.78 23.90 8.14
C THR A 4 -0.84 22.93 7.41
N LEU A 5 -0.59 21.77 8.02
CA LEU A 5 0.08 20.66 7.33
C LEU A 5 -0.86 20.20 6.21
N LEU A 6 -0.56 20.57 4.97
CA LEU A 6 -1.17 19.95 3.79
C LEU A 6 -0.75 18.48 3.79
N VAL A 7 -1.63 17.62 4.27
CA VAL A 7 -1.55 16.19 3.98
C VAL A 7 -1.79 16.09 2.46
N THR A 8 -0.72 15.84 1.72
CA THR A 8 -0.81 15.59 0.29
C THR A 8 -1.66 14.32 0.12
N ALA A 9 -2.94 14.51 -0.17
CA ALA A 9 -3.82 13.41 -0.52
C ALA A 9 -3.23 12.70 -1.73
N CYS A 10 -3.13 11.39 -1.66
CA CYS A 10 -2.72 10.56 -2.78
C CYS A 10 -3.60 10.89 -3.99
N GLN A 11 -2.99 11.38 -5.08
CA GLN A 11 -3.70 11.60 -6.33
C GLN A 11 -3.71 10.28 -7.10
N PRO A 12 -4.88 9.74 -7.50
CA PRO A 12 -4.93 8.50 -8.28
C PRO A 12 -4.19 8.69 -9.60
N THR A 13 -3.15 7.90 -9.82
CA THR A 13 -2.44 7.83 -11.10
C THR A 13 -2.96 6.63 -11.89
N GLY A 14 -4.00 6.81 -12.71
CA GLY A 14 -4.53 5.75 -13.56
C GLY A 14 -6.04 5.86 -13.79
N LYS A 15 -6.61 4.94 -14.55
CA LYS A 15 -8.03 4.88 -14.90
C LYS A 15 -8.89 5.06 -13.64
N THR A 16 -9.83 5.98 -13.70
CA THR A 16 -10.80 6.33 -12.66
C THR A 16 -11.67 5.12 -12.26
N GLY A 17 -11.13 4.27 -11.39
CA GLY A 17 -11.92 3.45 -10.49
C GLY A 17 -11.91 4.14 -9.13
N ASP A 18 -12.98 4.02 -8.36
CA ASP A 18 -13.03 4.59 -7.02
C ASP A 18 -12.01 3.91 -6.12
N VAL A 19 -10.95 4.62 -5.75
CA VAL A 19 -9.95 4.13 -4.80
C VAL A 19 -10.62 4.01 -3.43
N ILE A 20 -10.67 2.79 -2.90
CA ILE A 20 -11.21 2.54 -1.56
C ILE A 20 -10.13 2.95 -0.55
N GLY A 21 -10.38 4.01 0.18
CA GLY A 21 -9.51 4.54 1.22
C GLY A 21 -10.22 4.66 2.56
N LYS A 22 -9.59 5.34 3.50
CA LYS A 22 -10.15 5.59 4.83
C LYS A 22 -11.51 6.27 4.73
N GLN A 23 -12.55 5.61 5.24
CA GLN A 23 -13.91 6.16 5.29
C GLN A 23 -14.07 7.03 6.56
N PRO A 24 -14.78 8.17 6.47
CA PRO A 24 -15.18 8.91 7.64
C PRO A 24 -16.20 8.07 8.43
N VAL A 25 -15.97 7.92 9.72
CA VAL A 25 -16.88 7.19 10.59
C VAL A 25 -17.33 8.08 11.73
N LYS A 26 -18.61 8.11 12.02
CA LYS A 26 -19.19 8.78 13.16
C LYS A 26 -19.53 7.74 14.23
N VAL A 27 -18.86 7.86 15.38
CA VAL A 27 -19.19 7.03 16.56
C VAL A 27 -20.22 7.75 17.38
N GLU A 28 -21.42 7.19 17.51
CA GLU A 28 -22.49 7.73 18.33
C GLU A 28 -22.53 7.02 19.68
N ASN A 29 -22.63 7.80 20.75
CA ASN A 29 -22.70 7.32 22.16
C ASN A 29 -21.60 6.30 22.56
N GLY A 30 -20.44 6.32 21.89
CA GLY A 30 -19.35 5.40 22.18
C GLY A 30 -19.63 3.93 21.79
N ILE A 31 -20.66 3.68 20.97
CA ILE A 31 -21.05 2.32 20.57
C ILE A 31 -20.28 1.91 19.31
N MET A 32 -19.65 0.73 19.37
CA MET A 32 -19.04 0.07 18.22
C MET A 32 -20.12 -0.63 17.40
N THR A 33 -20.51 -0.06 16.25
CA THR A 33 -21.39 -0.73 15.28
C THR A 33 -20.57 -1.50 14.26
N THR A 34 -21.20 -2.31 13.41
CA THR A 34 -20.52 -3.03 12.32
C THR A 34 -19.86 -2.05 11.36
N GLU A 35 -20.52 -0.95 11.02
CA GLU A 35 -20.00 0.09 10.13
C GLU A 35 -18.75 0.76 10.73
N VAL A 36 -18.77 1.06 12.03
CA VAL A 36 -17.60 1.59 12.76
C VAL A 36 -16.45 0.61 12.70
N LEU A 37 -16.71 -0.67 12.97
CA LEU A 37 -15.68 -1.72 12.94
C LEU A 37 -15.06 -1.89 11.54
N MET A 38 -15.89 -1.89 10.50
CA MET A 38 -15.44 -2.10 9.12
C MET A 38 -14.74 -0.87 8.53
N ALA A 39 -14.95 0.32 9.07
CA ALA A 39 -14.26 1.54 8.64
C ALA A 39 -12.81 1.65 9.15
N PHE A 40 -12.38 0.80 10.09
CA PHE A 40 -10.99 0.77 10.52
C PHE A 40 -10.08 0.18 9.44
N GLY A 41 -8.96 0.85 9.18
CA GLY A 41 -7.88 0.30 8.36
C GLY A 41 -7.22 -0.90 9.05
N ARG A 42 -7.05 -1.99 8.32
CA ARG A 42 -6.37 -3.22 8.80
C ARG A 42 -4.92 -3.20 8.36
N VAL A 43 -4.02 -3.03 9.33
CA VAL A 43 -2.57 -3.04 9.09
C VAL A 43 -2.08 -4.48 8.96
N SER A 44 -1.22 -4.74 7.96
CA SER A 44 -0.67 -6.07 7.71
C SER A 44 0.70 -6.02 7.03
N GLY A 45 1.47 -7.11 7.14
CA GLY A 45 2.73 -7.33 6.43
C GLY A 45 3.81 -6.28 6.71
N PRO A 46 4.14 -5.93 7.98
CA PRO A 46 5.20 -4.99 8.25
C PRO A 46 6.57 -5.60 7.91
N VAL A 47 7.40 -4.84 7.18
CA VAL A 47 8.77 -5.22 6.79
C VAL A 47 9.71 -4.06 7.12
N VAL A 48 10.69 -4.31 7.97
CA VAL A 48 11.71 -3.31 8.32
C VAL A 48 12.71 -3.18 7.17
N SER A 49 13.10 -1.95 6.85
CA SER A 49 14.14 -1.69 5.85
C SER A 49 15.51 -2.27 6.26
N PRO A 50 16.40 -2.63 5.31
CA PRO A 50 17.70 -3.21 5.62
C PRO A 50 18.56 -2.35 6.56
N ASP A 51 18.47 -1.03 6.44
CA ASP A 51 19.16 -0.05 7.30
C ASP A 51 18.44 0.18 8.66
N LYS A 52 17.30 -0.49 8.90
CA LYS A 52 16.48 -0.39 10.11
C LYS A 52 15.91 1.00 10.40
N SER A 53 15.86 1.88 9.40
CA SER A 53 15.35 3.25 9.57
C SER A 53 13.85 3.37 9.30
N LYS A 54 13.27 2.45 8.52
CA LYS A 54 11.89 2.53 8.04
C LYS A 54 11.12 1.22 8.18
N ILE A 55 9.80 1.34 8.17
CA ILE A 55 8.85 0.22 8.13
C ILE A 55 7.96 0.40 6.90
N LEU A 56 7.95 -0.61 6.03
CA LEU A 56 6.99 -0.78 4.95
C LEU A 56 5.82 -1.62 5.47
N TYR A 57 4.57 -1.23 5.22
CA TYR A 57 3.39 -1.98 5.64
C TYR A 57 2.21 -1.74 4.73
N GLY A 58 1.23 -2.62 4.75
CA GLY A 58 -0.02 -2.46 4.02
C GLY A 58 -1.16 -2.07 4.95
N VAL A 59 -2.11 -1.27 4.44
CA VAL A 59 -3.38 -0.97 5.10
C VAL A 59 -4.50 -1.30 4.16
N SER A 60 -5.41 -2.18 4.59
CA SER A 60 -6.63 -2.51 3.85
C SER A 60 -7.81 -1.72 4.39
N TYR A 61 -8.63 -1.19 3.50
CA TYR A 61 -9.92 -0.56 3.80
C TYR A 61 -11.03 -1.32 3.08
N GLU A 62 -12.18 -1.38 3.74
CA GLU A 62 -13.38 -2.03 3.20
C GLU A 62 -14.39 -0.98 2.70
N ASN A 63 -15.06 -1.30 1.59
CA ASN A 63 -16.24 -0.59 1.14
C ASN A 63 -17.43 -1.57 1.19
N LEU A 64 -18.28 -1.43 2.18
CA LEU A 64 -19.42 -2.33 2.42
C LEU A 64 -20.47 -2.24 1.30
N GLU A 65 -20.70 -1.06 0.74
CA GLU A 65 -21.68 -0.86 -0.32
C GLU A 65 -21.29 -1.57 -1.61
N GLN A 66 -19.99 -1.55 -1.92
CA GLN A 66 -19.44 -2.20 -3.11
C GLN A 66 -19.04 -3.66 -2.87
N ASN A 67 -19.06 -4.12 -1.61
CA ASN A 67 -18.55 -5.43 -1.18
C ASN A 67 -17.13 -5.67 -1.71
N LYS A 68 -16.26 -4.67 -1.55
CA LYS A 68 -14.87 -4.68 -2.02
C LYS A 68 -13.93 -4.20 -0.93
N SER A 69 -12.70 -4.67 -1.00
CA SER A 69 -11.59 -4.16 -0.20
C SER A 69 -10.46 -3.67 -1.10
N ASN A 70 -9.69 -2.72 -0.61
CA ASN A 70 -8.46 -2.27 -1.25
C ASN A 70 -7.34 -2.18 -0.24
N ARG A 71 -6.15 -2.64 -0.62
CA ARG A 71 -4.95 -2.59 0.21
C ARG A 71 -3.91 -1.71 -0.47
N GLU A 72 -3.46 -0.69 0.26
CA GLU A 72 -2.43 0.24 -0.17
C GLU A 72 -1.16 0.07 0.67
N LEU A 73 -0.03 0.47 0.10
CA LEU A 73 1.26 0.41 0.78
C LEU A 73 1.62 1.76 1.40
N PHE A 74 2.23 1.67 2.57
CA PHE A 74 2.66 2.79 3.38
C PHE A 74 4.09 2.58 3.86
N VAL A 75 4.80 3.67 4.06
CA VAL A 75 6.12 3.71 4.70
C VAL A 75 6.05 4.69 5.87
N MET A 76 6.72 4.36 6.97
CA MET A 76 6.95 5.27 8.10
C MET A 76 8.37 5.10 8.63
N ASP A 77 8.84 6.05 9.41
CA ASP A 77 10.09 5.89 10.12
C ASP A 77 9.95 4.88 11.26
N ILE A 78 11.05 4.28 11.71
CA ILE A 78 11.04 3.22 12.74
C ILE A 78 10.46 3.70 14.08
N ASP A 79 10.48 5.00 14.36
CA ASP A 79 9.86 5.62 15.53
C ASP A 79 8.35 5.91 15.37
N GLY A 80 7.77 5.53 14.21
CA GLY A 80 6.36 5.73 13.89
C GLY A 80 6.02 7.12 13.33
N GLN A 81 7.01 7.97 13.08
CA GLN A 81 6.82 9.28 12.46
C GLN A 81 6.80 9.20 10.92
N ASN A 82 6.53 10.31 10.27
CA ASN A 82 6.61 10.49 8.80
C ASN A 82 5.84 9.43 8.01
N LYS A 83 4.64 9.05 8.48
CA LYS A 83 3.77 8.09 7.78
C LYS A 83 3.36 8.63 6.43
N LYS A 84 3.66 7.87 5.37
CA LYS A 84 3.35 8.22 4.00
C LYS A 84 2.71 7.05 3.28
N GLN A 85 1.59 7.29 2.60
CA GLN A 85 1.03 6.37 1.61
C GLN A 85 1.85 6.46 0.34
N ILE A 86 2.30 5.32 -0.20
CA ILE A 86 3.20 5.26 -1.37
C ILE A 86 2.54 4.62 -2.59
N THR A 87 1.36 4.00 -2.44
CA THR A 87 0.51 3.54 -3.55
C THR A 87 -0.89 4.12 -3.41
N CYS A 88 -1.58 4.28 -4.55
CA CYS A 88 -2.96 4.79 -4.60
C CYS A 88 -3.60 4.32 -5.89
N THR A 89 -4.14 3.10 -5.87
CA THR A 89 -4.73 2.47 -7.06
C THR A 89 -6.10 1.88 -6.72
N PRO A 90 -6.97 1.62 -7.71
CA PRO A 90 -8.22 0.90 -7.49
C PRO A 90 -8.03 -0.57 -7.12
N GLU A 91 -6.84 -1.11 -7.37
CA GLU A 91 -6.48 -2.50 -7.13
C GLU A 91 -5.60 -2.62 -5.89
N SER A 92 -5.65 -3.79 -5.26
CA SER A 92 -4.85 -4.06 -4.05
C SER A 92 -3.39 -4.34 -4.36
N GLU A 93 -2.49 -3.79 -3.55
CA GLU A 93 -1.08 -4.10 -3.52
C GLU A 93 -0.74 -5.13 -2.46
N GLY A 94 0.12 -6.10 -2.81
CA GLY A 94 0.49 -7.20 -1.92
C GLY A 94 1.96 -7.56 -1.95
N ASN A 95 2.37 -8.44 -1.04
CA ASN A 95 3.71 -9.07 -0.99
C ASN A 95 4.87 -8.08 -1.14
N ALA A 96 4.76 -6.90 -0.52
CA ALA A 96 5.75 -5.85 -0.66
C ALA A 96 7.02 -6.14 0.14
N VAL A 97 8.18 -6.01 -0.50
CA VAL A 97 9.50 -6.23 0.12
C VAL A 97 10.49 -5.14 -0.31
N TRP A 98 11.44 -4.84 0.57
CA TRP A 98 12.56 -3.96 0.25
C TRP A 98 13.55 -4.69 -0.64
N ILE A 99 14.11 -3.99 -1.63
CA ILE A 99 15.19 -4.44 -2.51
C ILE A 99 16.19 -3.30 -2.72
N ASP A 100 17.32 -3.60 -3.38
CA ASP A 100 18.43 -2.66 -3.64
C ASP A 100 18.88 -1.94 -2.35
N GLY A 101 19.13 -2.74 -1.30
CA GLY A 101 19.55 -2.19 -0.01
C GLY A 101 18.57 -1.22 0.63
N GLY A 102 17.28 -1.32 0.30
CA GLY A 102 16.20 -0.46 0.83
C GLY A 102 15.88 0.78 -0.02
N LYS A 103 16.52 0.94 -1.18
CA LYS A 103 16.23 2.06 -2.10
C LYS A 103 14.97 1.85 -2.93
N GLN A 104 14.60 0.59 -3.15
CA GLN A 104 13.42 0.22 -3.94
C GLN A 104 12.52 -0.76 -3.17
N ILE A 105 11.29 -0.87 -3.65
CA ILE A 105 10.27 -1.78 -3.15
C ILE A 105 9.75 -2.60 -4.32
N ALA A 106 9.75 -3.93 -4.18
CA ALA A 106 9.08 -4.84 -5.08
C ALA A 106 7.74 -5.26 -4.47
N TYR A 107 6.67 -5.33 -5.28
CA TYR A 107 5.32 -5.63 -4.80
C TYR A 107 4.45 -6.21 -5.92
N LEU A 108 3.38 -6.89 -5.55
CA LEU A 108 2.35 -7.35 -6.48
C LEU A 108 1.23 -6.31 -6.58
N SER A 109 0.74 -6.06 -7.80
CA SER A 109 -0.40 -5.18 -8.07
C SER A 109 -1.19 -5.66 -9.28
N GLY A 110 -2.52 -5.58 -9.18
CA GLY A 110 -3.47 -5.85 -10.27
C GLY A 110 -3.71 -4.68 -11.21
N LYS A 111 -3.04 -3.54 -11.06
CA LYS A 111 -3.34 -2.30 -11.80
C LYS A 111 -3.17 -2.38 -13.32
N SER A 112 -2.56 -3.43 -13.84
CA SER A 112 -2.47 -3.72 -15.29
C SER A 112 -3.47 -4.78 -15.75
N GLY A 113 -4.39 -5.25 -14.90
CA GLY A 113 -5.32 -6.34 -15.12
C GLY A 113 -5.05 -7.46 -14.12
N ASP A 114 -4.40 -8.54 -14.54
CA ASP A 114 -3.97 -9.58 -13.61
C ASP A 114 -2.82 -9.12 -12.71
N SER A 115 -2.71 -9.74 -11.53
CA SER A 115 -1.64 -9.44 -10.55
C SER A 115 -0.27 -9.66 -11.20
N GLN A 116 0.57 -8.64 -11.19
CA GLN A 116 1.92 -8.67 -11.75
C GLN A 116 2.94 -8.14 -10.74
N LEU A 117 4.21 -8.44 -10.97
CA LEU A 117 5.30 -7.91 -10.17
C LEU A 117 5.70 -6.51 -10.65
N TRP A 118 5.77 -5.59 -9.71
CA TRP A 118 6.13 -4.19 -9.91
C TRP A 118 7.30 -3.81 -9.02
N ILE A 119 8.07 -2.83 -9.45
CA ILE A 119 9.12 -2.19 -8.66
C ILE A 119 8.88 -0.68 -8.66
N MET A 120 9.12 -0.04 -7.52
CA MET A 120 9.12 1.42 -7.37
C MET A 120 10.25 1.87 -6.45
N ASN A 121 10.56 3.16 -6.44
CA ASN A 121 11.45 3.74 -5.45
C ASN A 121 10.81 3.68 -4.04
N ALA A 122 11.63 3.74 -3.00
CA ALA A 122 11.19 3.71 -1.61
C ALA A 122 10.19 4.84 -1.24
N ASP A 123 10.20 5.93 -1.99
CA ASP A 123 9.27 7.06 -1.84
C ASP A 123 7.94 6.91 -2.59
N GLY A 124 7.74 5.79 -3.33
CA GLY A 124 6.59 5.50 -4.16
C GLY A 124 6.69 6.01 -5.61
N SER A 125 7.76 6.70 -5.97
CA SER A 125 7.96 7.20 -7.34
C SER A 125 8.47 6.10 -8.29
N ASN A 126 8.39 6.37 -9.61
CA ASN A 126 8.94 5.53 -10.69
C ASN A 126 8.45 4.07 -10.67
N ALA A 127 7.19 3.86 -10.34
CA ALA A 127 6.59 2.53 -10.36
C ALA A 127 6.57 1.95 -11.78
N ARG A 128 7.13 0.77 -11.98
CA ARG A 128 7.19 0.06 -13.25
C ARG A 128 6.88 -1.41 -13.10
N GLN A 129 6.17 -1.99 -14.07
CA GLN A 129 5.90 -3.42 -14.15
C GLN A 129 7.15 -4.15 -14.66
N ILE A 130 7.45 -5.31 -14.07
CA ILE A 130 8.59 -6.15 -14.46
C ILE A 130 8.21 -7.59 -14.80
N SER A 131 6.98 -8.01 -14.57
CA SER A 131 6.45 -9.30 -15.06
C SER A 131 5.24 -9.10 -15.97
N TYR A 132 5.02 -10.06 -16.88
CA TYR A 132 3.94 -10.03 -17.87
C TYR A 132 3.38 -11.44 -18.06
N HIS A 133 3.00 -12.10 -16.95
CA HIS A 133 2.49 -13.46 -17.01
C HIS A 133 0.98 -13.45 -17.30
N GLU A 134 0.52 -14.25 -18.26
CA GLU A 134 -0.89 -14.26 -18.73
C GLU A 134 -1.92 -14.60 -17.64
N LYS A 135 -1.54 -15.35 -16.63
CA LYS A 135 -2.41 -15.75 -15.50
C LYS A 135 -2.04 -15.02 -14.20
N GLY A 136 -1.29 -13.93 -14.29
CA GLY A 136 -0.79 -13.20 -13.14
C GLY A 136 0.33 -13.90 -12.38
N VAL A 137 0.86 -13.20 -11.38
CA VAL A 137 1.89 -13.66 -10.45
C VAL A 137 1.27 -13.66 -9.06
N HIS A 138 1.34 -14.79 -8.33
CA HIS A 138 0.74 -14.94 -7.00
C HIS A 138 1.75 -14.84 -5.87
N GLY A 139 3.04 -14.85 -6.18
CA GLY A 139 4.12 -14.70 -5.22
C GLY A 139 5.47 -14.62 -5.92
N PHE A 140 6.46 -14.09 -5.24
CA PHE A 140 7.83 -14.01 -5.71
C PHE A 140 8.81 -14.08 -4.55
N LEU A 141 10.04 -14.45 -4.83
CA LEU A 141 11.17 -14.40 -3.92
C LEU A 141 12.39 -13.90 -4.69
N PHE A 142 13.16 -13.04 -4.09
CA PHE A 142 14.48 -12.68 -4.62
C PHE A 142 15.55 -13.61 -4.08
N SER A 143 16.55 -13.91 -4.90
CA SER A 143 17.78 -14.52 -4.43
C SER A 143 18.48 -13.61 -3.41
N PRO A 144 19.33 -14.14 -2.51
CA PRO A 144 20.03 -13.32 -1.52
C PRO A 144 20.92 -12.21 -2.10
N ASP A 145 21.37 -12.38 -3.34
CA ASP A 145 22.15 -11.38 -4.08
C ASP A 145 21.28 -10.45 -4.96
N GLU A 146 19.94 -10.60 -4.87
CA GLU A 146 18.92 -9.85 -5.61
C GLU A 146 19.05 -9.89 -7.15
N LYS A 147 19.81 -10.87 -7.71
CA LYS A 147 20.02 -10.97 -9.16
C LYS A 147 18.97 -11.84 -9.86
N HIS A 148 18.25 -12.66 -9.12
CA HIS A 148 17.26 -13.58 -9.63
C HIS A 148 15.93 -13.45 -8.84
N ILE A 149 14.83 -13.71 -9.55
CA ILE A 149 13.46 -13.75 -9.01
C ILE A 149 12.86 -15.11 -9.37
#